data_e6ca07fa9bce0f947b248d966727aae7
#
_entry.id   e6ca07fa9bce0f947b248d966727aae7
#
_cell.length_a   1.000
_cell.length_b   1.000
_cell.length_c   1.000
_cell.angle_alpha   90.00
_cell.angle_beta   90.00
_cell.angle_gamma   90.00
#
_symmetry.space_group_name_H-M   'P 1'
#
loop_
_entity.id
_entity.type
_entity.pdbx_description
1 polymer ?
#
loop_
_entity_poly.entity_id
_entity_poly.type
_entity_poly.pdbx_seq_one_letter_code
_entity_poly.pdbx_strand_id
1 'polypeptide(L)'
;MSQRNSHETWEIVLGDLNGTNRSAGYRPADPIGLPPIFAWPMKPIRSVKWLLSEFLFPWGFIFVGLAVVSWNWLTPEIGESGGPALSLFVIIWLRNCALLSLVAGLLHWYLYSKSSQGAEFKFSPRWPSKTSSRFLWRNQVYDNAFWSIASGVTVWSTFEAITLWAWTRGIIPGASWSTNTGYLIAATVIFFFASSSHFYLTHRLLHWKPLYRSVHELHHRNVNTGPWTGISMHLSLIHI
;
A
#
# COMPACT_ATOMS: atom_id res chain seq x y z
N MET A 1 -32.90 -32.34 -9.82
CA MET A 1 -32.40 -30.94 -9.76
C MET A 1 -30.96 -30.99 -9.28
N SER A 2 -30.04 -30.88 -10.24
CA SER A 2 -28.59 -31.03 -10.02
C SER A 2 -28.02 -29.78 -9.38
N GLN A 3 -27.35 -29.92 -8.22
CA GLN A 3 -26.49 -28.88 -7.65
C GLN A 3 -25.31 -28.70 -8.60
N ARG A 4 -25.29 -27.64 -9.38
CA ARG A 4 -24.09 -27.16 -10.09
C ARG A 4 -23.08 -26.73 -9.06
N ASN A 5 -21.97 -27.46 -9.01
CA ASN A 5 -20.84 -27.19 -8.13
C ASN A 5 -20.30 -25.76 -8.37
N SER A 6 -20.22 -24.99 -7.32
CA SER A 6 -19.60 -23.64 -7.32
C SER A 6 -18.11 -23.64 -7.70
N HIS A 7 -17.48 -24.82 -7.74
CA HIS A 7 -16.10 -25.00 -8.22
C HIS A 7 -15.95 -24.81 -9.74
N GLU A 8 -16.95 -25.21 -10.54
CA GLU A 8 -16.87 -25.10 -12.00
C GLU A 8 -16.87 -23.64 -12.51
N THR A 9 -17.50 -22.72 -11.78
CA THR A 9 -17.57 -21.31 -12.20
C THR A 9 -16.21 -20.58 -12.11
N TRP A 10 -15.35 -20.96 -11.18
CA TRP A 10 -14.00 -20.39 -11.07
C TRP A 10 -13.02 -20.96 -12.08
N GLU A 11 -13.17 -22.22 -12.45
CA GLU A 11 -12.37 -22.83 -13.51
C GLU A 11 -12.70 -22.25 -14.90
N ILE A 12 -13.94 -21.89 -15.15
CA ILE A 12 -14.34 -21.24 -16.41
C ILE A 12 -13.75 -19.82 -16.52
N VAL A 13 -13.72 -19.04 -15.42
CA VAL A 13 -13.11 -17.70 -15.41
C VAL A 13 -11.58 -17.77 -15.53
N LEU A 14 -10.96 -18.83 -15.00
CA LEU A 14 -9.50 -19.05 -15.11
C LEU A 14 -9.10 -19.79 -16.40
N GLY A 15 -10.01 -20.58 -17.00
CA GLY A 15 -9.78 -21.37 -18.21
C GLY A 15 -9.67 -20.51 -19.47
N ASP A 16 -10.38 -19.40 -19.55
CA ASP A 16 -10.35 -18.50 -20.72
C ASP A 16 -9.04 -17.68 -20.82
N LEU A 17 -8.19 -17.74 -19.79
CA LEU A 17 -6.81 -17.21 -19.84
C LEU A 17 -5.82 -18.16 -20.53
N ASN A 18 -6.22 -19.36 -20.95
CA ASN A 18 -5.38 -20.38 -21.57
C ASN A 18 -5.27 -20.30 -23.10
N GLY A 19 -5.96 -19.37 -23.73
CA GLY A 19 -5.81 -19.10 -25.17
C GLY A 19 -4.57 -18.28 -25.47
N THR A 20 -3.51 -18.91 -25.92
CA THR A 20 -2.27 -18.40 -26.49
C THR A 20 -1.08 -18.23 -25.51
N ASN A 21 -0.12 -19.13 -25.62
CA ASN A 21 1.37 -19.01 -25.49
C ASN A 21 1.95 -17.82 -24.68
N ARG A 22 1.35 -17.48 -23.54
CA ARG A 22 1.92 -16.51 -22.59
C ARG A 22 2.48 -17.31 -21.43
N SER A 23 3.77 -17.14 -21.16
CA SER A 23 4.38 -17.66 -19.93
C SER A 23 3.46 -17.34 -18.75
N ALA A 24 2.84 -18.35 -18.17
CA ALA A 24 1.96 -18.17 -17.03
C ALA A 24 2.78 -17.61 -15.87
N GLY A 25 2.25 -16.61 -15.18
CA GLY A 25 2.82 -16.14 -13.92
C GLY A 25 2.74 -17.22 -12.84
N TYR A 26 3.33 -16.94 -11.69
CA TYR A 26 3.29 -17.83 -10.53
C TYR A 26 1.84 -18.22 -10.17
N ARG A 27 1.60 -19.52 -10.02
CA ARG A 27 0.36 -20.07 -9.48
C ARG A 27 0.73 -20.94 -8.27
N PRO A 28 0.12 -20.70 -7.09
CA PRO A 28 0.32 -21.59 -5.94
C PRO A 28 -0.08 -23.01 -6.30
N ALA A 29 0.67 -24.00 -5.83
CA ALA A 29 0.33 -25.42 -6.02
C ALA A 29 -1.00 -25.78 -5.35
N ASP A 30 -1.26 -25.18 -4.19
CA ASP A 30 -2.50 -25.35 -3.45
C ASP A 30 -3.37 -24.08 -3.50
N PRO A 31 -4.71 -24.19 -3.50
CA PRO A 31 -5.61 -23.07 -3.41
C PRO A 31 -5.32 -22.25 -2.15
N ILE A 32 -5.31 -20.92 -2.28
CA ILE A 32 -5.18 -20.02 -1.14
C ILE A 32 -6.41 -20.19 -0.25
N GLY A 33 -6.22 -20.78 0.92
CA GLY A 33 -7.29 -21.00 1.90
C GLY A 33 -7.83 -19.67 2.48
N LEU A 34 -9.11 -19.67 2.87
CA LEU A 34 -9.67 -18.54 3.61
C LEU A 34 -8.94 -18.37 4.95
N PRO A 35 -8.55 -17.13 5.30
CA PRO A 35 -8.00 -16.85 6.60
C PRO A 35 -8.92 -17.33 7.73
N PRO A 36 -8.39 -17.93 8.81
CA PRO A 36 -9.19 -18.50 9.90
C PRO A 36 -10.15 -17.53 10.58
N ILE A 37 -9.88 -16.24 10.49
CA ILE A 37 -10.75 -15.17 11.02
C ILE A 37 -12.08 -15.04 10.27
N PHE A 38 -12.15 -15.50 9.02
CA PHE A 38 -13.36 -15.51 8.20
C PHE A 38 -14.06 -16.88 8.17
N ALA A 39 -13.49 -17.89 8.84
CA ALA A 39 -14.09 -19.22 8.92
C ALA A 39 -15.19 -19.26 9.99
N TRP A 40 -16.33 -19.88 9.66
CA TRP A 40 -17.41 -20.09 10.62
C TRP A 40 -17.61 -21.60 10.90
N PRO A 41 -17.68 -22.06 12.17
CA PRO A 41 -17.47 -21.28 13.40
C PRO A 41 -16.01 -20.87 13.58
N MET A 42 -15.79 -19.64 14.09
CA MET A 42 -14.46 -19.11 14.31
C MET A 42 -13.71 -19.91 15.38
N LYS A 43 -12.45 -20.24 15.07
CA LYS A 43 -11.55 -20.94 15.99
C LYS A 43 -10.50 -19.95 16.55
N PRO A 44 -10.69 -19.39 17.77
CA PRO A 44 -9.88 -18.30 18.29
C PRO A 44 -8.37 -18.61 18.27
N ILE A 45 -7.97 -19.76 18.79
CA ILE A 45 -6.55 -20.18 18.86
C ILE A 45 -5.92 -20.25 17.46
N ARG A 46 -6.64 -20.81 16.49
CA ARG A 46 -6.16 -20.90 15.10
C ARG A 46 -6.05 -19.51 14.46
N SER A 47 -7.00 -18.63 14.74
CA SER A 47 -6.99 -17.25 14.26
C SER A 47 -5.81 -16.45 14.83
N VAL A 48 -5.52 -16.58 16.13
CA VAL A 48 -4.35 -15.94 16.76
C VAL A 48 -3.04 -16.50 16.18
N LYS A 49 -2.93 -17.82 16.04
CA LYS A 49 -1.76 -18.45 15.44
C LYS A 49 -1.52 -17.92 14.02
N TRP A 50 -2.56 -17.92 13.20
CA TRP A 50 -2.48 -17.39 11.84
C TRP A 50 -2.07 -15.91 11.83
N LEU A 51 -2.67 -15.09 12.69
CA LEU A 51 -2.34 -13.67 12.80
C LEU A 51 -0.85 -13.44 13.06
N LEU A 52 -0.25 -14.22 13.98
CA LEU A 52 1.14 -14.04 14.37
C LEU A 52 2.13 -14.67 13.39
N SER A 53 1.84 -15.87 12.86
CA SER A 53 2.80 -16.65 12.08
C SER A 53 2.67 -16.51 10.56
N GLU A 54 1.53 -16.02 10.05
CA GLU A 54 1.28 -15.93 8.61
C GLU A 54 0.94 -14.49 8.18
N PHE A 55 0.15 -13.77 8.96
CA PHE A 55 -0.25 -12.41 8.62
C PHE A 55 0.78 -11.37 9.04
N LEU A 56 1.23 -11.39 10.29
CA LEU A 56 2.22 -10.43 10.80
C LEU A 56 3.66 -10.81 10.45
N PHE A 57 4.00 -12.09 10.43
CA PHE A 57 5.36 -12.54 10.13
C PHE A 57 5.56 -12.73 8.61
N PRO A 58 6.71 -12.28 8.03
CA PRO A 58 7.70 -11.40 8.67
C PRO A 58 7.40 -9.90 8.48
N TRP A 59 6.62 -9.56 7.47
CA TRP A 59 6.47 -8.19 6.97
C TRP A 59 5.74 -7.27 7.94
N GLY A 60 4.69 -7.77 8.59
CA GLY A 60 3.95 -6.99 9.59
C GLY A 60 4.85 -6.54 10.73
N PHE A 61 5.70 -7.42 11.24
CA PHE A 61 6.66 -7.07 12.30
C PHE A 61 7.71 -6.06 11.83
N ILE A 62 8.19 -6.18 10.59
CA ILE A 62 9.12 -5.20 10.01
C ILE A 62 8.45 -3.83 9.93
N PHE A 63 7.22 -3.74 9.43
CA PHE A 63 6.50 -2.47 9.33
C PHE A 63 6.15 -1.88 10.69
N VAL A 64 5.75 -2.71 11.68
CA VAL A 64 5.53 -2.26 13.06
C VAL A 64 6.84 -1.72 13.65
N GLY A 65 7.96 -2.41 13.46
CA GLY A 65 9.27 -1.94 13.89
C GLY A 65 9.65 -0.60 13.27
N LEU A 66 9.46 -0.45 11.95
CA LEU A 66 9.70 0.82 11.24
C LEU A 66 8.78 1.94 11.77
N ALA A 67 7.51 1.63 12.06
CA ALA A 67 6.58 2.60 12.64
C ALA A 67 7.03 3.06 14.03
N VAL A 68 7.45 2.13 14.89
CA VAL A 68 7.96 2.42 16.24
C VAL A 68 9.23 3.29 16.16
N VAL A 69 10.17 2.94 15.29
CA VAL A 69 11.39 3.72 15.07
C VAL A 69 11.05 5.12 14.55
N SER A 70 10.18 5.21 13.54
CA SER A 70 9.77 6.49 12.98
C SER A 70 9.11 7.39 14.01
N TRP A 71 8.22 6.82 14.82
CA TRP A 71 7.50 7.57 15.84
C TRP A 71 8.42 8.08 16.95
N ASN A 72 9.28 7.24 17.51
CA ASN A 72 10.06 7.59 18.70
C ASN A 72 11.33 8.40 18.40
N TRP A 73 11.91 8.25 17.20
CA TRP A 73 13.23 8.84 16.91
C TRP A 73 13.26 9.72 15.66
N LEU A 74 12.30 9.55 14.74
CA LEU A 74 12.33 10.25 13.46
C LEU A 74 11.16 11.24 13.30
N THR A 75 10.23 11.30 14.27
CA THR A 75 9.16 12.31 14.26
C THR A 75 9.67 13.58 14.96
N PRO A 76 9.65 14.73 14.29
CA PRO A 76 10.11 15.98 14.89
C PRO A 76 9.18 16.43 16.02
N GLU A 77 9.73 17.01 17.07
CA GLU A 77 8.95 17.68 18.10
C GLU A 77 8.26 18.91 17.51
N ILE A 78 6.98 19.03 17.82
CA ILE A 78 6.17 20.16 17.36
C ILE A 78 6.09 21.16 18.49
N GLY A 79 6.70 22.34 18.29
CA GLY A 79 6.63 23.43 19.26
C GLY A 79 5.20 23.95 19.41
N GLU A 80 4.85 24.36 20.65
CA GLU A 80 3.50 24.84 21.01
C GLU A 80 3.08 26.12 20.29
N SER A 81 3.99 26.87 19.68
CA SER A 81 3.81 28.26 19.26
C SER A 81 3.82 28.47 17.74
N GLY A 82 3.13 27.65 16.95
CA GLY A 82 3.10 27.94 15.51
C GLY A 82 2.02 27.20 14.74
N GLY A 83 1.65 27.73 13.57
CA GLY A 83 0.94 26.98 12.53
C GLY A 83 1.82 25.85 11.98
N PRO A 84 1.33 25.06 11.00
CA PRO A 84 2.16 24.05 10.34
C PRO A 84 3.34 24.75 9.67
N ALA A 85 4.50 24.73 10.33
CA ALA A 85 5.68 25.36 9.81
C ALA A 85 6.18 24.60 8.58
N LEU A 86 6.62 25.33 7.56
CA LEU A 86 7.22 24.72 6.36
C LEU A 86 8.39 23.80 6.74
N SER A 87 9.15 24.15 7.78
CA SER A 87 10.24 23.32 8.30
C SER A 87 9.76 21.94 8.78
N LEU A 88 8.64 21.89 9.50
CA LEU A 88 8.03 20.63 9.93
C LEU A 88 7.67 19.74 8.73
N PHE A 89 6.99 20.32 7.74
CA PHE A 89 6.64 19.60 6.52
C PHE A 89 7.90 19.07 5.81
N VAL A 90 8.92 19.90 5.64
CA VAL A 90 10.16 19.49 4.95
C VAL A 90 10.87 18.34 5.68
N ILE A 91 10.96 18.40 7.01
CA ILE A 91 11.59 17.32 7.79
C ILE A 91 10.81 16.01 7.64
N ILE A 92 9.48 16.05 7.77
CA ILE A 92 8.61 14.90 7.58
C ILE A 92 8.73 14.36 6.14
N TRP A 93 8.74 15.24 5.16
CA TRP A 93 8.87 14.86 3.76
C TRP A 93 10.21 14.17 3.46
N LEU A 94 11.33 14.71 3.94
CA LEU A 94 12.66 14.10 3.79
C LEU A 94 12.73 12.74 4.47
N ARG A 95 12.18 12.61 5.68
CA ARG A 95 12.08 11.32 6.39
C ARG A 95 11.28 10.31 5.59
N ASN A 96 10.11 10.70 5.08
CA ASN A 96 9.23 9.81 4.33
C ASN A 96 9.84 9.42 2.97
N CYS A 97 10.56 10.33 2.32
CA CYS A 97 11.38 10.02 1.15
C CYS A 97 12.43 8.94 1.47
N ALA A 98 13.14 9.10 2.58
CA ALA A 98 14.17 8.15 2.99
C ALA A 98 13.57 6.78 3.31
N LEU A 99 12.47 6.72 4.06
CA LEU A 99 11.77 5.46 4.42
C LEU A 99 11.24 4.75 3.18
N LEU A 100 10.56 5.46 2.28
CA LEU A 100 10.07 4.87 1.03
C LEU A 100 11.23 4.36 0.17
N SER A 101 12.28 5.19 0.01
CA SER A 101 13.45 4.83 -0.80
C SER A 101 14.19 3.63 -0.23
N LEU A 102 14.28 3.53 1.09
CA LEU A 102 14.86 2.37 1.77
C LEU A 102 14.06 1.10 1.46
N VAL A 103 12.76 1.11 1.73
CA VAL A 103 11.91 -0.08 1.57
C VAL A 103 11.74 -0.45 0.10
N ALA A 104 11.24 0.47 -0.73
CA ALA A 104 10.99 0.20 -2.14
C ALA A 104 12.29 0.01 -2.92
N GLY A 105 13.35 0.74 -2.58
CA GLY A 105 14.67 0.62 -3.18
C GLY A 105 15.34 -0.72 -2.89
N LEU A 106 15.35 -1.17 -1.63
CA LEU A 106 15.89 -2.48 -1.26
C LEU A 106 15.12 -3.63 -1.89
N LEU A 107 13.77 -3.56 -1.88
CA LEU A 107 12.93 -4.55 -2.55
C LEU A 107 13.17 -4.56 -4.06
N HIS A 108 13.28 -3.38 -4.68
CA HIS A 108 13.58 -3.29 -6.11
C HIS A 108 14.96 -3.85 -6.44
N TRP A 109 15.97 -3.49 -5.66
CA TRP A 109 17.31 -4.01 -5.83
C TRP A 109 17.35 -5.53 -5.71
N TYR A 110 16.74 -6.09 -4.66
CA TYR A 110 16.74 -7.53 -4.41
C TYR A 110 15.94 -8.31 -5.45
N LEU A 111 14.71 -7.88 -5.74
CA LEU A 111 13.77 -8.64 -6.58
C LEU A 111 13.98 -8.37 -8.08
N TYR A 112 14.34 -7.15 -8.46
CA TYR A 112 14.37 -6.74 -9.87
C TYR A 112 15.79 -6.52 -10.42
N SER A 113 16.68 -5.83 -9.69
CA SER A 113 18.03 -5.56 -10.17
C SER A 113 18.91 -6.78 -10.03
N LYS A 114 18.90 -7.42 -8.85
CA LYS A 114 19.64 -8.65 -8.59
C LYS A 114 18.92 -9.90 -9.11
N SER A 115 17.60 -9.79 -9.35
CA SER A 115 16.74 -10.89 -9.80
C SER A 115 16.87 -12.15 -8.92
N SER A 116 16.98 -11.96 -7.59
CA SER A 116 17.31 -13.03 -6.63
C SER A 116 16.31 -14.19 -6.61
N GLN A 117 15.07 -13.94 -7.04
CA GLN A 117 14.02 -14.94 -7.15
C GLN A 117 13.63 -15.25 -8.61
N GLY A 118 14.33 -14.66 -9.58
CA GLY A 118 13.99 -14.80 -11.00
C GLY A 118 12.52 -14.41 -11.26
N ALA A 119 11.81 -15.24 -12.02
CA ALA A 119 10.38 -15.09 -12.28
C ALA A 119 9.53 -16.12 -11.50
N GLU A 120 10.13 -16.96 -10.67
CA GLU A 120 9.48 -18.12 -10.04
C GLU A 120 8.28 -17.73 -9.19
N PHE A 121 8.43 -16.68 -8.36
CA PHE A 121 7.34 -16.18 -7.50
C PHE A 121 6.64 -14.93 -8.05
N LYS A 122 6.90 -14.60 -9.31
CA LYS A 122 6.35 -13.40 -9.93
C LYS A 122 4.96 -13.65 -10.49
N PHE A 123 3.94 -13.01 -9.93
CA PHE A 123 2.55 -13.14 -10.39
C PHE A 123 2.39 -12.75 -11.87
N SER A 124 2.97 -11.61 -12.28
CA SER A 124 3.04 -11.22 -13.69
C SER A 124 4.42 -11.56 -14.24
N PRO A 125 4.55 -12.36 -15.32
CA PRO A 125 5.86 -12.73 -15.88
C PRO A 125 6.60 -11.57 -16.55
N ARG A 126 5.92 -10.44 -16.75
CA ARG A 126 6.48 -9.27 -17.43
C ARG A 126 7.34 -8.45 -16.48
N TRP A 127 8.46 -7.95 -17.00
CA TRP A 127 9.33 -7.03 -16.30
C TRP A 127 8.97 -5.57 -16.61
N PRO A 128 9.29 -4.61 -15.70
CA PRO A 128 9.09 -3.19 -15.96
C PRO A 128 9.78 -2.75 -17.25
N SER A 129 9.08 -1.94 -18.03
CA SER A 129 9.59 -1.44 -19.31
C SER A 129 10.77 -0.48 -19.12
N LYS A 130 11.82 -0.66 -19.94
CA LYS A 130 13.00 0.22 -19.96
C LYS A 130 13.06 1.13 -21.20
N THR A 131 12.07 1.02 -22.12
CA THR A 131 12.12 1.71 -23.43
C THR A 131 10.79 2.31 -23.86
N SER A 132 9.72 2.14 -23.07
CA SER A 132 8.39 2.58 -23.46
C SER A 132 8.23 4.10 -23.36
N SER A 133 7.80 4.73 -24.44
CA SER A 133 7.50 6.18 -24.49
C SER A 133 6.34 6.62 -23.59
N ARG A 134 5.60 5.68 -23.00
CA ARG A 134 4.51 5.98 -22.06
C ARG A 134 5.00 6.49 -20.71
N PHE A 135 6.29 6.27 -20.38
CA PHE A 135 6.90 6.61 -19.11
C PHE A 135 7.91 7.75 -19.28
N LEU A 136 8.09 8.55 -18.24
CA LEU A 136 9.16 9.55 -18.17
C LEU A 136 10.51 8.85 -18.39
N TRP A 137 11.41 9.53 -19.08
CA TRP A 137 12.73 8.99 -19.48
C TRP A 137 12.66 7.60 -20.12
N ARG A 138 11.48 7.23 -20.66
CA ARG A 138 11.21 5.92 -21.28
C ARG A 138 11.40 4.73 -20.35
N ASN A 139 11.51 4.96 -19.05
CA ASN A 139 11.81 3.95 -18.04
C ASN A 139 10.71 3.93 -16.96
N GLN A 140 10.00 2.80 -16.90
CA GLN A 140 8.88 2.62 -15.96
C GLN A 140 9.31 2.73 -14.49
N VAL A 141 10.51 2.25 -14.15
CA VAL A 141 10.98 2.27 -12.75
C VAL A 141 11.29 3.70 -12.31
N TYR A 142 11.97 4.48 -13.16
CA TYR A 142 12.28 5.88 -12.86
C TYR A 142 11.02 6.75 -12.82
N ASP A 143 10.08 6.53 -13.74
CA ASP A 143 8.77 7.18 -13.73
C ASP A 143 8.03 6.90 -12.41
N ASN A 144 7.95 5.64 -12.00
CA ASN A 144 7.28 5.25 -10.78
C ASN A 144 7.97 5.82 -9.53
N ALA A 145 9.29 5.77 -9.45
CA ALA A 145 10.04 6.36 -8.35
C ALA A 145 9.83 7.87 -8.25
N PHE A 146 9.89 8.56 -9.39
CA PHE A 146 9.63 10.00 -9.45
C PHE A 146 8.23 10.36 -8.94
N TRP A 147 7.17 9.72 -9.46
CA TRP A 147 5.81 10.01 -9.05
C TRP A 147 5.51 9.56 -7.62
N SER A 148 6.12 8.48 -7.16
CA SER A 148 5.99 8.06 -5.76
C SER A 148 6.57 9.10 -4.80
N ILE A 149 7.68 9.75 -5.15
CA ILE A 149 8.29 10.79 -4.33
C ILE A 149 7.54 12.13 -4.52
N ALA A 150 7.42 12.60 -5.77
CA ALA A 150 6.88 13.92 -6.09
C ALA A 150 5.40 14.06 -5.71
N SER A 151 4.63 12.98 -5.82
CA SER A 151 3.21 12.95 -5.50
C SER A 151 2.93 12.18 -4.21
N GLY A 152 3.15 10.89 -4.20
CA GLY A 152 2.77 10.01 -3.10
C GLY A 152 3.33 10.46 -1.74
N VAL A 153 4.64 10.67 -1.66
CA VAL A 153 5.28 11.13 -0.41
C VAL A 153 4.84 12.54 -0.02
N THR A 154 4.67 13.43 -0.99
CA THR A 154 4.22 14.81 -0.72
C THR A 154 2.84 14.82 -0.06
N VAL A 155 1.92 14.03 -0.59
CA VAL A 155 0.57 13.85 -0.01
C VAL A 155 0.64 13.28 1.39
N TRP A 156 1.30 12.14 1.52
CA TRP A 156 1.45 11.47 2.81
C TRP A 156 2.03 12.43 3.86
N SER A 157 3.10 13.14 3.51
CA SER A 157 3.74 14.10 4.41
C SER A 157 2.86 15.30 4.76
N THR A 158 2.02 15.76 3.82
CA THR A 158 1.06 16.85 4.06
C THR A 158 0.00 16.40 5.07
N PHE A 159 -0.60 15.23 4.87
CA PHE A 159 -1.59 14.69 5.83
C PHE A 159 -0.98 14.46 7.20
N GLU A 160 0.22 13.93 7.26
CA GLU A 160 0.92 13.71 8.52
C GLU A 160 1.22 15.04 9.24
N ALA A 161 1.74 16.04 8.53
CA ALA A 161 2.03 17.34 9.11
C ALA A 161 0.76 18.04 9.64
N ILE A 162 -0.36 17.96 8.89
CA ILE A 162 -1.66 18.49 9.32
C ILE A 162 -2.17 17.72 10.55
N THR A 163 -2.06 16.41 10.56
CA THR A 163 -2.51 15.56 11.68
C THR A 163 -1.72 15.88 12.95
N LEU A 164 -0.40 15.95 12.86
CA LEU A 164 0.46 16.29 13.98
C LEU A 164 0.17 17.70 14.50
N TRP A 165 -0.02 18.68 13.61
CA TRP A 165 -0.41 20.02 13.97
C TRP A 165 -1.79 20.07 14.67
N ALA A 166 -2.81 19.42 14.11
CA ALA A 166 -4.14 19.35 14.70
C ALA A 166 -4.12 18.70 16.10
N TRP A 167 -3.23 17.75 16.29
CA TRP A 167 -3.00 17.06 17.53
C TRP A 167 -2.41 17.97 18.62
N THR A 168 -1.35 18.71 18.29
CA THR A 168 -0.72 19.66 19.23
C THR A 168 -1.65 20.83 19.60
N ARG A 169 -2.62 21.13 18.73
CA ARG A 169 -3.64 22.15 18.99
C ARG A 169 -4.86 21.62 19.74
N GLY A 170 -4.91 20.34 20.08
CA GLY A 170 -6.05 19.74 20.74
C GLY A 170 -7.33 19.65 19.88
N ILE A 171 -7.21 19.87 18.55
CA ILE A 171 -8.34 19.74 17.61
C ILE A 171 -8.77 18.28 17.51
N ILE A 172 -7.81 17.37 17.57
CA ILE A 172 -8.04 15.93 17.67
C ILE A 172 -7.42 15.39 18.95
N PRO A 173 -8.03 14.34 19.56
CA PRO A 173 -7.47 13.71 20.78
C PRO A 173 -6.05 13.21 20.57
N GLY A 174 -5.20 13.43 21.54
CA GLY A 174 -3.82 12.96 21.51
C GLY A 174 -3.72 11.43 21.57
N ALA A 175 -2.74 10.85 20.83
CA ALA A 175 -2.46 9.41 20.84
C ALA A 175 -1.64 9.00 22.07
N SER A 176 -2.19 9.20 23.26
CA SER A 176 -1.56 8.79 24.51
C SER A 176 -2.28 7.58 25.10
N TRP A 177 -1.53 6.49 25.32
CA TRP A 177 -2.08 5.30 25.94
C TRP A 177 -2.54 5.55 27.38
N SER A 178 -1.88 6.44 28.11
CA SER A 178 -2.22 6.75 29.49
C SER A 178 -3.51 7.56 29.64
N THR A 179 -3.83 8.42 28.68
CA THR A 179 -4.96 9.35 28.79
C THR A 179 -6.12 9.00 27.86
N ASN A 180 -5.85 8.38 26.71
CA ASN A 180 -6.82 8.18 25.65
C ASN A 180 -6.88 6.74 25.12
N THR A 181 -6.65 5.73 25.99
CA THR A 181 -6.63 4.31 25.59
C THR A 181 -7.88 3.87 24.83
N GLY A 182 -9.08 4.24 25.32
CA GLY A 182 -10.33 3.88 24.65
C GLY A 182 -10.45 4.48 23.24
N TYR A 183 -10.04 5.74 23.07
CA TYR A 183 -10.00 6.40 21.78
C TYR A 183 -9.01 5.70 20.81
N LEU A 184 -7.82 5.35 21.28
CA LEU A 184 -6.81 4.67 20.43
C LEU A 184 -7.29 3.30 19.95
N ILE A 185 -7.89 2.51 20.86
CA ILE A 185 -8.47 1.21 20.50
C ILE A 185 -9.60 1.40 19.49
N ALA A 186 -10.55 2.30 19.76
CA ALA A 186 -11.66 2.56 18.87
C ALA A 186 -11.19 3.07 17.50
N ALA A 187 -10.26 4.03 17.47
CA ALA A 187 -9.70 4.57 16.24
C ALA A 187 -8.98 3.48 15.42
N THR A 188 -8.21 2.60 16.06
CA THR A 188 -7.52 1.49 15.39
C THR A 188 -8.53 0.53 14.76
N VAL A 189 -9.57 0.13 15.50
CA VAL A 189 -10.61 -0.77 14.99
C VAL A 189 -11.40 -0.11 13.84
N ILE A 190 -11.82 1.14 14.03
CA ILE A 190 -12.56 1.88 12.99
C ILE A 190 -11.69 2.04 11.74
N PHE A 191 -10.41 2.42 11.89
CA PHE A 191 -9.48 2.58 10.78
C PHE A 191 -9.31 1.29 9.99
N PHE A 192 -9.17 0.15 10.66
CA PHE A 192 -9.02 -1.15 10.01
C PHE A 192 -10.19 -1.47 9.07
N PHE A 193 -11.42 -1.24 9.51
CA PHE A 193 -12.62 -1.50 8.70
C PHE A 193 -12.92 -0.36 7.70
N ALA A 194 -12.74 0.88 8.11
CA ALA A 194 -13.05 2.04 7.28
C ALA A 194 -12.06 2.23 6.13
N SER A 195 -10.77 1.87 6.32
CA SER A 195 -9.73 2.07 5.32
C SER A 195 -10.02 1.34 4.00
N SER A 196 -10.48 0.10 4.05
CA SER A 196 -10.84 -0.67 2.85
C SER A 196 -12.06 -0.09 2.13
N SER A 197 -13.07 0.34 2.89
CA SER A 197 -14.27 0.97 2.35
C SER A 197 -13.95 2.34 1.74
N HIS A 198 -13.15 3.14 2.43
CA HIS A 198 -12.65 4.43 1.95
C HIS A 198 -11.85 4.25 0.65
N PHE A 199 -10.89 3.32 0.63
CA PHE A 199 -10.11 3.00 -0.57
C PHE A 199 -11.03 2.63 -1.74
N TYR A 200 -12.00 1.75 -1.53
CA TYR A 200 -12.94 1.35 -2.58
C TYR A 200 -13.73 2.52 -3.13
N LEU A 201 -14.31 3.35 -2.25
CA LEU A 201 -15.12 4.50 -2.65
C LEU A 201 -14.29 5.54 -3.42
N THR A 202 -13.11 5.86 -2.94
CA THR A 202 -12.20 6.82 -3.58
C THR A 202 -11.70 6.29 -4.91
N HIS A 203 -11.29 5.02 -4.98
CA HIS A 203 -10.87 4.38 -6.22
C HIS A 203 -12.01 4.37 -7.26
N ARG A 204 -13.23 4.04 -6.84
CA ARG A 204 -14.41 4.09 -7.71
C ARG A 204 -14.69 5.50 -8.23
N LEU A 205 -14.57 6.52 -7.38
CA LEU A 205 -14.71 7.92 -7.76
C LEU A 205 -13.66 8.32 -8.82
N LEU A 206 -12.44 7.84 -8.68
CA LEU A 206 -11.35 8.08 -9.63
C LEU A 206 -11.62 7.50 -11.02
N HIS A 207 -12.47 6.49 -11.13
CA HIS A 207 -12.92 5.96 -12.43
C HIS A 207 -13.97 6.83 -13.11
N TRP A 208 -14.46 7.91 -12.48
CA TRP A 208 -15.27 8.91 -13.17
C TRP A 208 -14.45 9.61 -14.27
N LYS A 209 -14.98 9.66 -15.49
CA LYS A 209 -14.21 10.05 -16.70
C LYS A 209 -13.30 11.28 -16.57
N PRO A 210 -13.72 12.43 -15.98
CA PRO A 210 -12.84 13.58 -15.81
C PRO A 210 -11.65 13.28 -14.91
N LEU A 211 -11.89 12.63 -13.77
CA LEU A 211 -10.85 12.28 -12.81
C LEU A 211 -9.94 11.16 -13.33
N TYR A 212 -10.51 10.21 -14.06
CA TYR A 212 -9.72 9.14 -14.67
C TYR A 212 -8.65 9.71 -15.61
N ARG A 213 -9.04 10.56 -16.54
CA ARG A 213 -8.13 11.13 -17.55
C ARG A 213 -7.05 12.04 -16.96
N SER A 214 -7.42 12.86 -15.97
CA SER A 214 -6.50 13.84 -15.39
C SER A 214 -5.56 13.26 -14.34
N VAL A 215 -5.98 12.16 -13.67
CA VAL A 215 -5.40 11.74 -12.40
C VAL A 215 -5.05 10.27 -12.38
N HIS A 216 -5.99 9.41 -12.74
CA HIS A 216 -5.94 7.98 -12.47
C HIS A 216 -5.31 7.16 -13.60
N GLU A 217 -5.33 7.67 -14.83
CA GLU A 217 -4.75 7.01 -16.00
C GLU A 217 -3.27 6.70 -15.82
N LEU A 218 -2.52 7.57 -15.15
CA LEU A 218 -1.09 7.36 -14.84
C LEU A 218 -0.87 6.10 -14.01
N HIS A 219 -1.73 5.85 -13.02
CA HIS A 219 -1.68 4.65 -12.21
C HIS A 219 -1.96 3.40 -13.07
N HIS A 220 -2.97 3.44 -13.92
CA HIS A 220 -3.34 2.32 -14.80
C HIS A 220 -2.33 2.03 -15.92
N ARG A 221 -1.41 2.95 -16.22
CA ARG A 221 -0.27 2.65 -17.12
C ARG A 221 0.66 1.58 -16.56
N ASN A 222 0.65 1.37 -15.26
CA ASN A 222 1.50 0.41 -14.56
C ASN A 222 0.92 -1.00 -14.57
N VAL A 223 0.85 -1.63 -15.75
CA VAL A 223 0.39 -3.04 -15.89
C VAL A 223 1.39 -4.06 -15.34
N ASN A 224 2.66 -3.67 -15.18
CA ASN A 224 3.72 -4.49 -14.59
C ASN A 224 4.12 -3.88 -13.26
N THR A 225 3.46 -4.31 -12.19
CA THR A 225 3.67 -3.76 -10.86
C THR A 225 5.04 -4.12 -10.29
N GLY A 226 5.61 -3.22 -9.51
CA GLY A 226 6.86 -3.40 -8.79
C GLY A 226 6.85 -2.58 -7.49
N PRO A 227 7.90 -2.61 -6.69
CA PRO A 227 7.94 -1.95 -5.37
C PRO A 227 7.65 -0.44 -5.40
N TRP A 228 7.94 0.23 -6.51
CA TRP A 228 7.70 1.66 -6.69
C TRP A 228 6.31 2.02 -7.23
N THR A 229 5.46 1.03 -7.55
CA THR A 229 4.16 1.32 -8.19
C THR A 229 3.04 1.63 -7.21
N GLY A 230 3.17 1.26 -5.94
CA GLY A 230 2.09 1.32 -4.94
C GLY A 230 1.49 2.71 -4.76
N ILE A 231 2.33 3.73 -4.70
CA ILE A 231 1.92 5.13 -4.52
C ILE A 231 2.35 6.03 -5.70
N SER A 232 2.72 5.42 -6.85
CA SER A 232 3.04 6.15 -8.07
C SER A 232 1.77 6.64 -8.74
N MET A 233 1.35 7.86 -8.40
CA MET A 233 0.11 8.48 -8.86
C MET A 233 0.35 9.94 -9.19
N HIS A 234 -0.52 10.55 -10.01
CA HIS A 234 -0.44 11.97 -10.28
C HIS A 234 -0.81 12.81 -9.05
N LEU A 235 -0.18 13.98 -8.88
CA LEU A 235 -0.38 14.85 -7.73
C LEU A 235 -1.85 15.24 -7.46
N SER A 236 -2.68 15.29 -8.49
CA SER A 236 -4.12 15.59 -8.36
C SER A 236 -4.94 14.47 -7.69
N LEU A 237 -4.37 13.29 -7.42
CA LEU A 237 -4.96 12.25 -6.57
C LEU A 237 -5.00 12.60 -5.07
N ILE A 238 -4.38 13.70 -4.72
CA ILE A 238 -4.20 14.14 -3.34
C ILE A 238 -5.50 14.48 -2.63
N HIS A 239 -6.51 14.85 -3.40
CA HIS A 239 -7.75 15.41 -2.84
C HIS A 239 -8.82 14.37 -2.51
N ILE A 240 -8.42 13.08 -2.41
CA ILE A 240 -9.40 12.02 -2.15
C ILE A 240 -9.02 11.24 -0.91
#